data_729b5be58976e2957b4feecc6f61bf0a
#
_entry.id   729b5be58976e2957b4feecc6f61bf0a
#
_cell.length_a   1.000
_cell.length_b   1.000
_cell.length_c   1.000
_cell.angle_alpha   90.00
_cell.angle_beta   90.00
_cell.angle_gamma   90.00
#
_symmetry.space_group_name_H-M   'P 1'
#
loop_
_entity.id
_entity.type
_entity.pdbx_description
1 polymer ?
#
loop_
_entity_poly.entity_id
_entity_poly.type
_entity_poly.pdbx_seq_one_letter_code
_entity_poly.pdbx_strand_id
1 'polypeptide(L)'
;MAKLRKDDRDALALWEKEVEAIKNSSEINPSDSAAEIERRKKRLEADDEAWFAYYFNAYYTSEPAPFHLRATKRLMSHDRWYEVRAWSRELSKSGRSMMEISKLALTGKIKNVLLISNSKENAERLLLPFLANFETNDRIRQDYGNQKVLGQWETGEFVIRAGCAFRAVGAGQSPRGTRNKNFRADFILVDDIDTDKECRNPDLIEEKWKWIEKALVPTMSVSGNYRVLFNGNIIAKDCVIVRAIAKAKKIPKIGYVDIVNIRDKNGKSTWPQKNSEEDIDTFLSLISEAAVQGEYFNNPLSEGEVFKEMVWGECPPLKKLQFIIAYADPSPSNSKNKNSSFKALFLIGYYDGKFYVYNGRLDHVTNEEFVGWFYEMRDYVGERTQVHYYIENNKLQDPFYEQVFLPLFAKMGKERGFIPILPDTRRKPEKFDRIEGNLQPINRQARLVLNAAERDNPHMERLEEQFLLINRQMKSPADGPDCIEGGWFIANQKISTLAQNSVSIGHKRTNSKRF
;
A
#
# COMPACT_ATOMS: atom_id res chain seq x y z
N MET A 1 -1.55 28.65 38.36
CA MET A 1 -1.38 27.41 37.58
C MET A 1 -0.76 27.76 36.23
N ALA A 2 0.40 27.21 35.88
CA ALA A 2 1.03 27.44 34.59
C ALA A 2 0.12 26.88 33.48
N LYS A 3 -0.13 27.68 32.42
CA LYS A 3 -0.87 27.18 31.26
C LYS A 3 -0.08 26.06 30.60
N LEU A 4 -0.63 24.84 30.58
CA LEU A 4 -0.08 23.72 29.81
C LEU A 4 0.14 24.14 28.34
N ARG A 5 1.24 23.69 27.75
CA ARG A 5 1.49 23.85 26.30
C ARG A 5 0.36 23.19 25.49
N LYS A 6 0.18 23.59 24.25
CA LYS A 6 -0.88 23.04 23.39
C LYS A 6 -0.73 21.52 23.25
N ASP A 7 0.48 21.06 22.99
CA ASP A 7 0.79 19.63 22.80
C ASP A 7 0.51 18.80 24.07
N ASP A 8 0.77 19.36 25.25
CA ASP A 8 0.48 18.70 26.55
C ASP A 8 -1.05 18.60 26.79
N ARG A 9 -1.82 19.59 26.34
CA ARG A 9 -3.29 19.56 26.44
C ARG A 9 -3.91 18.55 25.49
N ASP A 10 -3.39 18.46 24.26
CA ASP A 10 -3.87 17.53 23.25
C ASP A 10 -3.55 16.08 23.67
N ALA A 11 -2.36 15.83 24.24
CA ALA A 11 -1.98 14.55 24.80
C ALA A 11 -2.85 14.16 26.00
N LEU A 12 -3.15 15.11 26.90
CA LEU A 12 -4.04 14.88 28.04
C LEU A 12 -5.47 14.54 27.60
N ALA A 13 -6.01 15.28 26.61
CA ALA A 13 -7.34 15.02 26.10
C ALA A 13 -7.47 13.63 25.43
N LEU A 14 -6.44 13.19 24.71
CA LEU A 14 -6.38 11.82 24.15
C LEU A 14 -6.35 10.77 25.27
N TRP A 15 -5.55 10.99 26.28
CA TRP A 15 -5.47 10.12 27.47
C TRP A 15 -6.82 10.01 28.18
N GLU A 16 -7.47 11.16 28.48
CA GLU A 16 -8.77 11.20 29.14
C GLU A 16 -9.83 10.44 28.36
N LYS A 17 -9.87 10.62 27.02
CA LYS A 17 -10.79 9.91 26.14
C LYS A 17 -10.57 8.40 26.15
N GLU A 18 -9.31 7.95 26.14
CA GLU A 18 -8.97 6.52 26.19
C GLU A 18 -9.35 5.91 27.55
N VAL A 19 -9.05 6.60 28.64
CA VAL A 19 -9.44 6.19 30.00
C VAL A 19 -10.97 6.10 30.15
N GLU A 20 -11.71 7.05 29.61
CA GLU A 20 -13.17 7.04 29.62
C GLU A 20 -13.72 5.84 28.83
N ALA A 21 -13.20 5.58 27.64
CA ALA A 21 -13.60 4.42 26.82
C ALA A 21 -13.36 3.09 27.54
N ILE A 22 -12.20 2.94 28.20
CA ILE A 22 -11.86 1.74 28.99
C ILE A 22 -12.83 1.59 30.17
N LYS A 23 -13.08 2.64 30.96
CA LYS A 23 -14.00 2.60 32.10
C LYS A 23 -15.40 2.22 31.68
N ASN A 24 -15.93 2.86 30.64
CA ASN A 24 -17.29 2.60 30.13
C ASN A 24 -17.48 1.18 29.57
N SER A 25 -16.39 0.54 29.15
CA SER A 25 -16.41 -0.84 28.61
C SER A 25 -16.03 -1.91 29.63
N SER A 26 -15.57 -1.54 30.83
CA SER A 26 -15.06 -2.46 31.84
C SER A 26 -15.93 -2.55 33.10
N GLU A 27 -17.22 -2.32 32.98
CA GLU A 27 -18.18 -2.45 34.10
C GLU A 27 -18.09 -3.83 34.77
N ILE A 28 -18.18 -3.82 36.10
CA ILE A 28 -18.07 -4.99 36.95
C ILE A 28 -19.35 -5.18 37.78
N ASN A 29 -19.60 -6.41 38.22
CA ASN A 29 -20.56 -6.65 39.30
C ASN A 29 -19.82 -6.58 40.67
N PRO A 30 -20.06 -5.55 41.47
CA PRO A 30 -19.38 -5.39 42.77
C PRO A 30 -19.76 -6.46 43.81
N SER A 31 -20.83 -7.24 43.55
CA SER A 31 -21.32 -8.28 44.43
C SER A 31 -20.68 -9.65 44.17
N ASP A 32 -19.79 -9.76 43.17
CA ASP A 32 -19.12 -11.02 42.88
C ASP A 32 -18.30 -11.53 44.06
N SER A 33 -18.53 -12.75 44.47
CA SER A 33 -17.74 -13.41 45.52
C SER A 33 -16.33 -13.79 45.00
N ALA A 34 -15.39 -13.97 45.90
CA ALA A 34 -14.04 -14.42 45.55
C ALA A 34 -14.03 -15.74 44.78
N ALA A 35 -14.96 -16.64 45.08
CA ALA A 35 -15.10 -17.93 44.37
C ALA A 35 -15.62 -17.76 42.95
N GLU A 36 -16.50 -16.78 42.69
CA GLU A 36 -17.00 -16.45 41.34
C GLU A 36 -15.91 -15.80 40.50
N ILE A 37 -15.15 -14.87 41.10
CA ILE A 37 -14.00 -14.24 40.44
C ILE A 37 -12.98 -15.30 40.02
N GLU A 38 -12.60 -16.21 40.91
CA GLU A 38 -11.61 -17.25 40.61
C GLU A 38 -12.10 -18.23 39.55
N ARG A 39 -13.38 -18.63 39.58
CA ARG A 39 -14.00 -19.46 38.51
C ARG A 39 -14.00 -18.75 37.17
N ARG A 40 -14.31 -17.44 37.15
CA ARG A 40 -14.29 -16.62 35.93
C ARG A 40 -12.88 -16.52 35.38
N LYS A 41 -11.89 -16.17 36.19
CA LYS A 41 -10.49 -16.11 35.78
C LYS A 41 -10.04 -17.42 35.14
N LYS A 42 -10.22 -18.54 35.82
CA LYS A 42 -9.81 -19.85 35.35
C LYS A 42 -10.45 -20.20 34.00
N ARG A 43 -11.74 -19.89 33.82
CA ARG A 43 -12.46 -20.11 32.56
C ARG A 43 -11.88 -19.22 31.45
N LEU A 44 -11.68 -17.92 31.71
CA LEU A 44 -11.20 -16.97 30.72
C LEU A 44 -9.72 -17.20 30.37
N GLU A 45 -8.88 -17.56 31.33
CA GLU A 45 -7.47 -17.88 31.06
C GLU A 45 -7.30 -19.10 30.13
N ALA A 46 -8.27 -20.02 30.15
CA ALA A 46 -8.28 -21.19 29.26
C ALA A 46 -8.72 -20.87 27.81
N ASP A 47 -9.36 -19.72 27.59
CA ASP A 47 -9.85 -19.27 26.27
C ASP A 47 -9.31 -17.87 25.96
N ASP A 48 -8.40 -17.77 24.98
CA ASP A 48 -7.75 -16.53 24.63
C ASP A 48 -8.74 -15.46 24.13
N GLU A 49 -9.69 -15.85 23.28
CA GLU A 49 -10.66 -14.91 22.70
C GLU A 49 -11.67 -14.41 23.75
N ALA A 50 -12.18 -15.32 24.57
CA ALA A 50 -13.07 -14.94 25.66
C ALA A 50 -12.37 -14.01 26.66
N TRP A 51 -11.06 -14.23 26.91
CA TRP A 51 -10.24 -13.39 27.75
C TRP A 51 -10.09 -11.98 27.15
N PHE A 52 -9.77 -11.87 25.85
CA PHE A 52 -9.64 -10.58 25.16
C PHE A 52 -10.96 -9.82 25.13
N ALA A 53 -12.05 -10.48 24.73
CA ALA A 53 -13.38 -9.88 24.68
C ALA A 53 -13.85 -9.38 26.06
N TYR A 54 -13.49 -10.07 27.14
CA TYR A 54 -13.89 -9.67 28.47
C TYR A 54 -13.03 -8.51 29.03
N TYR A 55 -11.70 -8.63 28.99
CA TYR A 55 -10.83 -7.62 29.61
C TYR A 55 -10.52 -6.43 28.70
N PHE A 56 -10.60 -6.58 27.38
CA PHE A 56 -10.23 -5.55 26.40
C PHE A 56 -11.38 -5.22 25.46
N ASN A 57 -12.59 -5.18 25.98
CA ASN A 57 -13.80 -4.93 25.19
C ASN A 57 -13.74 -3.64 24.37
N ALA A 58 -13.08 -2.57 24.84
CA ALA A 58 -12.86 -1.33 24.12
C ALA A 58 -12.05 -1.52 22.80
N TYR A 59 -11.22 -2.55 22.73
CA TYR A 59 -10.35 -2.87 21.58
C TYR A 59 -10.87 -4.09 20.79
N TYR A 60 -11.76 -4.87 21.38
CA TYR A 60 -12.37 -6.06 20.75
C TYR A 60 -13.67 -5.68 20.04
N THR A 61 -13.56 -4.81 19.03
CA THR A 61 -14.71 -4.17 18.36
C THR A 61 -15.37 -5.01 17.27
N SER A 62 -14.72 -6.07 16.85
CA SER A 62 -15.21 -6.98 15.80
C SER A 62 -14.74 -8.41 16.07
N GLU A 63 -15.53 -9.39 15.66
CA GLU A 63 -15.14 -10.81 15.73
C GLU A 63 -13.80 -11.05 15.01
N PRO A 64 -12.88 -11.82 15.59
CA PRO A 64 -11.57 -12.04 15.01
C PRO A 64 -11.64 -12.88 13.74
N ALA A 65 -10.85 -12.50 12.74
CA ALA A 65 -10.66 -13.34 11.57
C ALA A 65 -9.75 -14.55 11.89
N PRO A 66 -9.80 -15.62 11.06
CA PRO A 66 -9.02 -16.86 11.31
C PRO A 66 -7.50 -16.63 11.46
N PHE A 67 -6.93 -15.61 10.83
CA PHE A 67 -5.50 -15.31 10.98
C PHE A 67 -5.15 -14.78 12.37
N HIS A 68 -6.03 -14.00 13.01
CA HIS A 68 -5.87 -13.55 14.40
C HIS A 68 -5.79 -14.74 15.36
N LEU A 69 -6.74 -15.68 15.22
CA LEU A 69 -6.79 -16.88 16.07
C LEU A 69 -5.51 -17.71 15.95
N ARG A 70 -5.06 -17.92 14.70
CA ARG A 70 -3.82 -18.67 14.44
C ARG A 70 -2.58 -17.98 15.02
N ALA A 71 -2.49 -16.65 14.88
CA ALA A 71 -1.38 -15.88 15.39
C ALA A 71 -1.30 -15.93 16.91
N THR A 72 -2.42 -15.71 17.60
CA THR A 72 -2.48 -15.84 19.07
C THR A 72 -2.13 -17.24 19.54
N LYS A 73 -2.69 -18.27 18.91
CA LYS A 73 -2.36 -19.65 19.27
C LYS A 73 -0.86 -19.94 19.15
N ARG A 74 -0.20 -19.47 18.09
CA ARG A 74 1.26 -19.59 17.92
C ARG A 74 2.01 -18.91 19.04
N LEU A 75 1.72 -17.62 19.28
CA LEU A 75 2.43 -16.83 20.27
C LEU A 75 2.26 -17.38 21.71
N MET A 76 1.05 -17.82 22.07
CA MET A 76 0.72 -18.33 23.40
C MET A 76 1.32 -19.71 23.68
N SER A 77 1.50 -20.56 22.63
CA SER A 77 1.96 -21.95 22.77
C SER A 77 3.48 -22.13 22.80
N HIS A 78 4.28 -21.10 22.52
CA HIS A 78 5.72 -21.21 22.45
C HIS A 78 6.41 -20.34 23.51
N ASP A 79 7.36 -20.90 24.23
CA ASP A 79 8.19 -20.18 25.20
C ASP A 79 9.39 -19.48 24.56
N ARG A 80 9.85 -19.98 23.42
CA ARG A 80 10.86 -19.35 22.57
C ARG A 80 10.31 -19.18 21.18
N TRP A 81 10.12 -17.90 20.76
CA TRP A 81 9.43 -17.60 19.54
C TRP A 81 9.97 -16.33 18.86
N TYR A 82 10.01 -16.34 17.54
CA TYR A 82 10.37 -15.21 16.69
C TYR A 82 9.33 -15.11 15.56
N GLU A 83 8.45 -14.14 15.59
CA GLU A 83 7.36 -14.00 14.63
C GLU A 83 7.40 -12.63 13.94
N VAL A 84 7.16 -12.61 12.63
CA VAL A 84 6.99 -11.40 11.85
C VAL A 84 5.56 -11.39 11.32
N ARG A 85 4.78 -10.42 11.76
CA ARG A 85 3.42 -10.13 11.31
C ARG A 85 3.45 -8.95 10.34
N ALA A 86 3.63 -9.24 9.06
CA ALA A 86 3.48 -8.27 7.99
C ALA A 86 1.98 -8.20 7.61
N TRP A 87 1.17 -7.68 8.54
CA TRP A 87 -0.25 -7.50 8.31
C TRP A 87 -0.52 -6.09 7.78
N SER A 88 -1.40 -5.98 6.80
CA SER A 88 -1.77 -4.69 6.23
C SER A 88 -2.37 -3.75 7.28
N ARG A 89 -2.48 -2.47 6.96
CA ARG A 89 -3.28 -1.54 7.78
C ARG A 89 -4.70 -2.08 7.93
N GLU A 90 -5.40 -1.62 8.95
CA GLU A 90 -6.78 -2.01 9.34
C GLU A 90 -6.94 -3.46 9.83
N LEU A 91 -5.88 -4.26 9.93
CA LEU A 91 -5.94 -5.64 10.44
C LEU A 91 -5.58 -5.78 11.94
N SER A 92 -5.58 -4.67 12.69
CA SER A 92 -5.45 -4.63 14.17
C SER A 92 -4.20 -5.31 14.75
N LYS A 93 -3.04 -5.28 14.04
CA LYS A 93 -1.80 -5.92 14.50
C LYS A 93 -1.34 -5.44 15.89
N SER A 94 -1.30 -4.11 16.12
CA SER A 94 -0.85 -3.52 17.39
C SER A 94 -1.84 -3.78 18.52
N GLY A 95 -3.14 -3.63 18.29
CA GLY A 95 -4.20 -3.94 19.27
C GLY A 95 -4.19 -5.41 19.68
N ARG A 96 -4.02 -6.32 18.71
CA ARG A 96 -3.93 -7.76 18.98
C ARG A 96 -2.71 -8.10 19.84
N SER A 97 -1.55 -7.56 19.47
CA SER A 97 -0.31 -7.77 20.24
C SER A 97 -0.40 -7.20 21.65
N MET A 98 -1.06 -6.05 21.83
CA MET A 98 -1.30 -5.46 23.14
C MET A 98 -2.11 -6.40 24.05
N MET A 99 -3.20 -6.99 23.55
CA MET A 99 -4.03 -7.94 24.31
C MET A 99 -3.25 -9.22 24.66
N GLU A 100 -2.49 -9.77 23.72
CA GLU A 100 -1.66 -10.96 23.89
C GLU A 100 -0.57 -10.75 24.94
N ILE A 101 0.17 -9.64 24.86
CA ILE A 101 1.21 -9.29 25.83
C ILE A 101 0.61 -9.05 27.22
N SER A 102 -0.54 -8.37 27.30
CA SER A 102 -1.23 -8.12 28.56
C SER A 102 -1.66 -9.43 29.25
N LYS A 103 -2.19 -10.40 28.49
CA LYS A 103 -2.53 -11.73 29.02
C LYS A 103 -1.28 -12.44 29.55
N LEU A 104 -0.19 -12.48 28.79
CA LEU A 104 1.05 -13.11 29.21
C LEU A 104 1.63 -12.46 30.48
N ALA A 105 1.54 -11.12 30.59
CA ALA A 105 2.03 -10.38 31.75
C ALA A 105 1.18 -10.63 33.01
N LEU A 106 -0.15 -10.54 32.90
CA LEU A 106 -1.07 -10.73 34.01
C LEU A 106 -1.08 -12.19 34.52
N THR A 107 -0.89 -13.16 33.62
CA THR A 107 -0.77 -14.59 33.98
C THR A 107 0.65 -14.98 34.41
N GLY A 108 1.59 -14.03 34.47
CA GLY A 108 2.95 -14.25 34.99
C GLY A 108 3.88 -15.04 34.04
N LYS A 109 3.49 -15.23 32.79
CA LYS A 109 4.28 -15.95 31.78
C LYS A 109 5.45 -15.14 31.22
N ILE A 110 5.40 -13.80 31.33
CA ILE A 110 6.49 -12.89 30.99
C ILE A 110 6.75 -11.90 32.12
N LYS A 111 7.99 -11.39 32.21
CA LYS A 111 8.45 -10.55 33.30
C LYS A 111 9.07 -9.22 32.87
N ASN A 112 9.47 -9.09 31.62
CA ASN A 112 10.15 -7.88 31.16
C ASN A 112 9.93 -7.65 29.66
N VAL A 113 9.09 -6.67 29.33
CA VAL A 113 8.64 -6.33 27.96
C VAL A 113 9.36 -5.08 27.48
N LEU A 114 9.97 -5.16 26.30
CA LEU A 114 10.47 -4.00 25.58
C LEU A 114 9.55 -3.71 24.40
N LEU A 115 9.05 -2.48 24.32
CA LEU A 115 8.23 -1.98 23.22
C LEU A 115 9.07 -1.04 22.37
N ILE A 116 9.25 -1.40 21.11
CA ILE A 116 10.16 -0.72 20.18
C ILE A 116 9.35 -0.10 19.05
N SER A 117 9.66 1.14 18.70
CA SER A 117 9.13 1.79 17.48
C SER A 117 10.23 2.65 16.84
N ASN A 118 9.92 3.29 15.71
CA ASN A 118 10.87 4.11 14.95
C ASN A 118 11.42 5.31 15.75
N SER A 119 10.67 5.84 16.72
CA SER A 119 11.10 6.91 17.63
C SER A 119 10.72 6.60 19.08
N LYS A 120 11.29 7.37 20.02
CA LYS A 120 10.95 7.26 21.46
C LYS A 120 9.50 7.63 21.71
N GLU A 121 9.02 8.70 21.10
CA GLU A 121 7.65 9.19 21.21
C GLU A 121 6.64 8.16 20.71
N ASN A 122 6.93 7.49 19.60
CA ASN A 122 6.06 6.44 19.06
C ASN A 122 6.10 5.18 19.93
N ALA A 123 7.24 4.83 20.50
CA ALA A 123 7.34 3.72 21.46
C ALA A 123 6.56 4.02 22.76
N GLU A 124 6.56 5.26 23.24
CA GLU A 124 5.75 5.69 24.38
C GLU A 124 4.24 5.68 24.05
N ARG A 125 3.86 6.11 22.84
CA ARG A 125 2.46 5.98 22.37
C ARG A 125 2.00 4.52 22.31
N LEU A 126 2.89 3.61 21.88
CA LEU A 126 2.61 2.17 21.90
C LEU A 126 2.43 1.62 23.32
N LEU A 127 3.08 2.22 24.32
CA LEU A 127 2.99 1.85 25.72
C LEU A 127 1.70 2.35 26.41
N LEU A 128 1.12 3.48 25.95
CA LEU A 128 -0.04 4.11 26.59
C LEU A 128 -1.25 3.19 26.77
N PRO A 129 -1.70 2.37 25.79
CA PRO A 129 -2.82 1.46 25.99
C PRO A 129 -2.61 0.44 27.10
N PHE A 130 -1.39 -0.05 27.30
CA PHE A 130 -1.06 -0.94 28.43
C PHE A 130 -1.20 -0.22 29.75
N LEU A 131 -0.61 0.97 29.86
CA LEU A 131 -0.63 1.79 31.06
C LEU A 131 -2.08 2.16 31.43
N ALA A 132 -2.89 2.60 30.46
CA ALA A 132 -4.28 2.96 30.67
C ALA A 132 -5.12 1.79 31.17
N ASN A 133 -5.00 0.60 30.55
CA ASN A 133 -5.74 -0.58 30.96
C ASN A 133 -5.31 -1.07 32.36
N PHE A 134 -4.02 -1.14 32.66
CA PHE A 134 -3.55 -1.59 33.96
C PHE A 134 -3.88 -0.59 35.10
N GLU A 135 -4.07 0.68 34.78
CA GLU A 135 -4.46 1.71 35.74
C GLU A 135 -5.97 1.82 35.95
N THR A 136 -6.78 1.70 34.89
CA THR A 136 -8.18 2.14 34.92
C THR A 136 -9.21 1.07 34.59
N ASN A 137 -8.81 -0.09 34.10
CA ASN A 137 -9.72 -1.17 33.73
C ASN A 137 -10.25 -1.89 34.99
N ASP A 138 -11.53 -1.72 35.28
CA ASP A 138 -12.14 -2.25 36.51
C ASP A 138 -12.22 -3.78 36.52
N ARG A 139 -12.40 -4.44 35.35
CA ARG A 139 -12.38 -5.92 35.25
C ARG A 139 -11.00 -6.49 35.59
N ILE A 140 -9.93 -5.87 35.06
CA ILE A 140 -8.56 -6.26 35.39
C ILE A 140 -8.33 -6.03 36.90
N ARG A 141 -8.78 -4.89 37.44
CA ARG A 141 -8.63 -4.56 38.87
C ARG A 141 -9.39 -5.54 39.76
N GLN A 142 -10.60 -5.93 39.40
CA GLN A 142 -11.42 -6.89 40.14
C GLN A 142 -10.77 -8.29 40.18
N ASP A 143 -10.32 -8.79 39.02
CA ASP A 143 -9.88 -10.17 38.88
C ASP A 143 -8.39 -10.39 39.15
N TYR A 144 -7.53 -9.42 38.81
CA TYR A 144 -6.06 -9.49 39.00
C TYR A 144 -5.54 -8.52 40.06
N GLY A 145 -6.41 -7.71 40.68
CA GLY A 145 -6.06 -6.68 41.64
C GLY A 145 -5.52 -5.40 41.00
N ASN A 146 -5.30 -4.39 41.86
CA ASN A 146 -4.72 -3.12 41.40
C ASN A 146 -3.28 -3.34 40.92
N GLN A 147 -3.02 -3.05 39.65
CA GLN A 147 -1.73 -3.28 38.99
C GLN A 147 -0.72 -2.15 39.19
N LYS A 148 -1.16 -0.94 39.56
CA LYS A 148 -0.28 0.21 39.78
C LYS A 148 0.65 0.02 40.97
N VAL A 149 1.96 0.16 40.76
CA VAL A 149 2.99 0.11 41.79
C VAL A 149 3.55 1.51 42.00
N LEU A 150 3.40 2.06 43.21
CA LEU A 150 3.89 3.40 43.53
C LEU A 150 5.42 3.48 43.41
N GLY A 151 5.91 4.57 42.79
CA GLY A 151 7.34 4.79 42.55
C GLY A 151 7.94 4.00 41.38
N GLN A 152 7.11 3.24 40.62
CA GLN A 152 7.52 2.48 39.44
C GLN A 152 6.47 2.63 38.33
N TRP A 153 5.93 3.84 38.16
CA TRP A 153 4.83 4.13 37.23
C TRP A 153 5.07 5.45 36.51
N GLU A 154 5.84 5.37 35.42
CA GLU A 154 6.21 6.54 34.58
C GLU A 154 5.73 6.34 33.13
N THR A 155 5.62 7.42 32.37
CA THR A 155 5.09 7.37 30.99
C THR A 155 5.90 6.48 30.06
N GLY A 156 7.22 6.42 30.22
CA GLY A 156 8.12 5.62 29.36
C GLY A 156 8.49 4.24 29.93
N GLU A 157 8.18 3.97 31.19
CA GLU A 157 8.51 2.73 31.88
C GLU A 157 7.64 2.53 33.13
N PHE A 158 7.10 1.33 33.30
CA PHE A 158 6.37 0.98 34.52
C PHE A 158 6.48 -0.52 34.84
N VAL A 159 6.18 -0.85 36.11
CA VAL A 159 6.11 -2.24 36.57
C VAL A 159 4.72 -2.50 37.14
N ILE A 160 4.06 -3.55 36.67
CA ILE A 160 2.76 -3.98 37.22
C ILE A 160 2.94 -4.85 38.46
N ARG A 161 1.93 -4.89 39.34
CA ARG A 161 1.95 -5.69 40.58
C ARG A 161 2.13 -7.19 40.31
N ALA A 162 1.70 -7.70 39.18
CA ALA A 162 2.00 -9.07 38.71
C ALA A 162 3.51 -9.33 38.47
N GLY A 163 4.35 -8.29 38.58
CA GLY A 163 5.80 -8.36 38.52
C GLY A 163 6.39 -8.26 37.12
N CYS A 164 5.63 -7.86 36.13
CA CYS A 164 6.11 -7.61 34.76
C CYS A 164 6.45 -6.12 34.58
N ALA A 165 7.65 -5.83 34.05
CA ALA A 165 8.06 -4.49 33.62
C ALA A 165 7.75 -4.25 32.17
N PHE A 166 7.41 -3.01 31.83
CA PHE A 166 7.18 -2.51 30.48
C PHE A 166 8.05 -1.30 30.24
N ARG A 167 8.75 -1.25 29.12
CA ARG A 167 9.61 -0.13 28.76
C ARG A 167 9.53 0.20 27.27
N ALA A 168 9.34 1.48 26.97
CA ALA A 168 9.40 2.04 25.62
C ALA A 168 10.84 2.40 25.24
N VAL A 169 11.28 1.98 24.04
CA VAL A 169 12.62 2.26 23.49
C VAL A 169 12.50 2.65 22.03
N GLY A 170 13.00 3.82 21.66
CA GLY A 170 13.09 4.25 20.26
C GLY A 170 14.22 3.52 19.52
N ALA A 171 14.06 3.31 18.23
CA ALA A 171 15.11 2.73 17.39
C ALA A 171 16.42 3.50 17.52
N GLY A 172 17.55 2.78 17.61
CA GLY A 172 18.88 3.37 17.80
C GLY A 172 19.24 3.76 19.24
N GLN A 173 18.27 3.83 20.16
CA GLN A 173 18.56 4.10 21.57
C GLN A 173 19.22 2.89 22.27
N SER A 174 19.95 3.15 23.36
CA SER A 174 20.56 2.07 24.13
C SER A 174 19.51 1.31 24.94
N PRO A 175 19.23 0.03 24.65
CA PRO A 175 18.35 -0.80 25.47
C PRO A 175 19.10 -1.40 26.68
N ARG A 176 20.35 -0.98 26.93
CA ARG A 176 21.15 -1.50 28.05
C ARG A 176 20.61 -1.00 29.39
N GLY A 177 20.71 -1.83 30.43
CA GLY A 177 20.18 -1.52 31.76
C GLY A 177 18.69 -1.80 31.94
N THR A 178 18.02 -2.42 30.96
CA THR A 178 16.58 -2.73 30.97
C THR A 178 16.21 -3.96 31.80
N ARG A 179 17.00 -4.30 32.82
CA ARG A 179 16.67 -5.42 33.70
C ARG A 179 15.56 -5.05 34.68
N ASN A 180 14.55 -5.91 34.79
CA ASN A 180 13.58 -5.87 35.85
C ASN A 180 14.08 -6.80 37.00
N LYS A 181 14.63 -6.23 38.06
CA LYS A 181 15.31 -7.01 39.13
C LYS A 181 16.36 -7.95 38.50
N ASN A 182 16.13 -9.27 38.57
CA ASN A 182 17.01 -10.30 38.00
C ASN A 182 16.62 -10.75 36.61
N PHE A 183 15.51 -10.24 36.04
CA PHE A 183 14.97 -10.68 34.77
C PHE A 183 15.53 -9.84 33.62
N ARG A 184 16.10 -10.49 32.61
CA ARG A 184 16.37 -9.91 31.27
C ARG A 184 15.06 -9.76 30.52
N ALA A 185 15.08 -9.01 29.41
CA ALA A 185 13.92 -8.96 28.52
C ALA A 185 13.54 -10.38 28.06
N ASP A 186 12.28 -10.72 28.19
CA ASP A 186 11.70 -11.99 27.75
C ASP A 186 10.56 -11.82 26.73
N PHE A 187 10.19 -10.56 26.47
CA PHE A 187 9.34 -10.19 25.34
C PHE A 187 9.86 -8.89 24.69
N ILE A 188 10.04 -8.92 23.36
CA ILE A 188 10.37 -7.74 22.56
C ILE A 188 9.28 -7.60 21.49
N LEU A 189 8.54 -6.50 21.52
CA LEU A 189 7.65 -6.06 20.44
C LEU A 189 8.33 -4.96 19.66
N VAL A 190 8.50 -5.15 18.36
CA VAL A 190 8.93 -4.13 17.40
C VAL A 190 7.72 -3.79 16.54
N ASP A 191 7.20 -2.57 16.66
CA ASP A 191 5.98 -2.14 15.98
C ASP A 191 6.23 -0.86 15.16
N ASP A 192 5.86 -0.89 13.89
CA ASP A 192 5.99 0.19 12.91
C ASP A 192 7.37 0.88 12.96
N ILE A 193 8.45 0.08 12.82
CA ILE A 193 9.83 0.54 12.93
C ILE A 193 10.35 1.22 11.66
N ASP A 194 9.76 0.90 10.52
CA ASP A 194 10.14 1.42 9.21
C ASP A 194 9.41 2.73 8.88
N THR A 195 10.09 3.66 8.22
CA THR A 195 9.51 4.88 7.65
C THR A 195 9.93 5.02 6.19
N ASP A 196 9.08 5.61 5.34
CA ASP A 196 9.37 5.82 3.91
C ASP A 196 10.68 6.59 3.70
N LYS A 197 10.93 7.59 4.55
CA LYS A 197 12.15 8.41 4.47
C LYS A 197 13.41 7.59 4.69
N GLU A 198 13.40 6.71 5.69
CA GLU A 198 14.56 5.87 6.02
C GLU A 198 14.73 4.74 5.02
N CYS A 199 13.65 4.16 4.50
CA CYS A 199 13.68 3.09 3.50
C CYS A 199 14.31 3.53 2.16
N ARG A 200 14.40 4.84 1.90
CA ARG A 200 15.13 5.40 0.75
C ARG A 200 16.65 5.38 0.92
N ASN A 201 17.13 5.10 2.14
CA ASN A 201 18.57 5.05 2.46
C ASN A 201 18.94 3.68 3.02
N PRO A 202 19.54 2.78 2.21
CA PRO A 202 19.94 1.43 2.63
C PRO A 202 20.89 1.42 3.84
N ASP A 203 21.72 2.44 4.00
CA ASP A 203 22.68 2.52 5.13
C ASP A 203 21.93 2.70 6.46
N LEU A 204 20.89 3.52 6.49
CA LEU A 204 20.05 3.71 7.69
C LEU A 204 19.32 2.41 8.07
N ILE A 205 18.81 1.67 7.09
CA ILE A 205 18.17 0.36 7.32
C ILE A 205 19.21 -0.65 7.84
N GLU A 206 20.42 -0.65 7.29
CA GLU A 206 21.53 -1.49 7.75
C GLU A 206 21.95 -1.16 9.19
N GLU A 207 22.08 0.12 9.54
CA GLU A 207 22.40 0.57 10.90
C GLU A 207 21.31 0.14 11.90
N LYS A 208 20.04 0.33 11.55
CA LYS A 208 18.89 -0.06 12.36
C LYS A 208 18.86 -1.57 12.58
N TRP A 209 19.11 -2.36 11.51
CA TRP A 209 19.20 -3.81 11.60
C TRP A 209 20.37 -4.29 12.47
N LYS A 210 21.55 -3.68 12.31
CA LYS A 210 22.71 -3.94 13.18
C LYS A 210 22.42 -3.61 14.64
N TRP A 211 21.72 -2.54 14.91
CA TRP A 211 21.29 -2.19 16.26
C TRP A 211 20.36 -3.25 16.86
N ILE A 212 19.39 -3.77 16.09
CA ILE A 212 18.52 -4.88 16.53
C ILE A 212 19.35 -6.10 16.89
N GLU A 213 20.29 -6.52 16.02
CA GLU A 213 21.09 -7.73 16.24
C GLU A 213 22.14 -7.58 17.35
N LYS A 214 22.76 -6.40 17.50
CA LYS A 214 23.89 -6.20 18.42
C LYS A 214 23.53 -5.59 19.76
N ALA A 215 22.43 -4.85 19.84
CA ALA A 215 22.03 -4.15 21.06
C ALA A 215 20.70 -4.65 21.62
N LEU A 216 19.66 -4.80 20.79
CA LEU A 216 18.31 -5.13 21.26
C LEU A 216 18.17 -6.63 21.59
N VAL A 217 18.40 -7.53 20.65
CA VAL A 217 18.29 -8.99 20.83
C VAL A 217 19.16 -9.48 21.98
N PRO A 218 20.41 -9.02 22.18
CA PRO A 218 21.25 -9.44 23.31
C PRO A 218 20.77 -8.99 24.69
N THR A 219 19.70 -8.20 24.80
CA THR A 219 19.05 -7.91 26.11
C THR A 219 18.37 -9.15 26.69
N MET A 220 18.00 -10.12 25.84
CA MET A 220 17.37 -11.36 26.23
C MET A 220 18.37 -12.37 26.83
N SER A 221 17.83 -13.40 27.48
CA SER A 221 18.63 -14.51 28.02
C SER A 221 18.81 -15.62 26.99
N VAL A 222 20.02 -16.15 26.86
CA VAL A 222 20.31 -17.29 25.96
C VAL A 222 19.60 -18.57 26.44
N SER A 223 19.54 -18.79 27.74
CA SER A 223 18.96 -20.00 28.35
C SER A 223 17.51 -19.85 28.81
N GLY A 224 16.99 -18.61 28.82
CA GLY A 224 15.62 -18.30 29.27
C GLY A 224 14.57 -18.43 28.17
N ASN A 225 13.34 -18.18 28.57
CA ASN A 225 12.24 -17.98 27.62
C ASN A 225 12.37 -16.61 26.98
N TYR A 226 11.96 -16.48 25.73
CA TYR A 226 11.91 -15.20 25.01
C TYR A 226 10.94 -15.24 23.84
N ARG A 227 10.31 -14.10 23.58
CA ARG A 227 9.49 -13.89 22.39
C ARG A 227 9.91 -12.59 21.70
N VAL A 228 10.12 -12.65 20.41
CA VAL A 228 10.36 -11.47 19.55
C VAL A 228 9.27 -11.40 18.53
N LEU A 229 8.51 -10.33 18.56
CA LEU A 229 7.40 -10.09 17.64
C LEU A 229 7.67 -8.81 16.86
N PHE A 230 7.67 -8.91 15.55
CA PHE A 230 7.71 -7.78 14.63
C PHE A 230 6.33 -7.57 14.02
N ASN A 231 5.79 -6.38 14.19
CA ASN A 231 4.59 -5.90 13.53
C ASN A 231 4.96 -4.80 12.55
N GLY A 232 4.43 -4.82 11.35
CA GLY A 232 4.63 -3.76 10.38
C GLY A 232 4.06 -4.12 9.01
N ASN A 233 4.24 -3.22 8.07
CA ASN A 233 3.92 -3.43 6.66
C ASN A 233 5.23 -3.53 5.88
N ILE A 234 5.20 -4.21 4.74
CA ILE A 234 6.32 -4.20 3.79
C ILE A 234 6.15 -2.97 2.90
N ILE A 235 6.73 -1.85 3.34
CA ILE A 235 6.61 -0.55 2.64
C ILE A 235 7.72 -0.29 1.61
N ALA A 236 8.78 -1.09 1.64
CA ALA A 236 9.90 -0.99 0.70
C ALA A 236 10.53 -2.36 0.42
N LYS A 237 11.26 -2.47 -0.71
CA LYS A 237 12.00 -3.72 -1.07
C LYS A 237 13.09 -4.06 -0.05
N ASP A 238 13.74 -3.07 0.55
CA ASP A 238 14.66 -3.22 1.70
C ASP A 238 14.15 -2.36 2.85
N CYS A 239 13.70 -3.01 3.89
CA CYS A 239 13.27 -2.40 5.15
C CYS A 239 13.50 -3.39 6.29
N VAL A 240 13.38 -2.95 7.54
CA VAL A 240 13.63 -3.80 8.72
C VAL A 240 12.70 -5.02 8.74
N ILE A 241 11.43 -4.85 8.38
CA ILE A 241 10.46 -5.97 8.31
C ILE A 241 10.90 -7.02 7.28
N VAL A 242 11.40 -6.64 6.10
CA VAL A 242 11.91 -7.59 5.10
C VAL A 242 13.12 -8.35 5.63
N ARG A 243 14.03 -7.68 6.34
CA ARG A 243 15.18 -8.33 6.98
C ARG A 243 14.77 -9.26 8.12
N ALA A 244 13.76 -8.88 8.91
CA ALA A 244 13.18 -9.73 9.95
C ALA A 244 12.53 -10.98 9.34
N ILE A 245 11.81 -10.85 8.22
CA ILE A 245 11.27 -11.99 7.44
C ILE A 245 12.40 -12.93 6.99
N ALA A 246 13.47 -12.38 6.42
CA ALA A 246 14.61 -13.18 5.99
C ALA A 246 15.28 -13.92 7.16
N LYS A 247 15.34 -13.29 8.35
CA LYS A 247 15.86 -13.90 9.58
C LYS A 247 14.94 -15.03 10.06
N ALA A 248 13.63 -14.80 10.15
CA ALA A 248 12.65 -15.80 10.58
C ALA A 248 12.74 -17.08 9.72
N LYS A 249 12.86 -16.93 8.40
CA LYS A 249 13.03 -18.06 7.46
C LYS A 249 14.31 -18.87 7.70
N LYS A 250 15.38 -18.27 8.25
CA LYS A 250 16.64 -18.96 8.57
C LYS A 250 16.61 -19.72 9.90
N ILE A 251 15.58 -19.52 10.72
CA ILE A 251 15.42 -20.16 12.04
C ILE A 251 14.08 -20.90 12.15
N PRO A 252 13.76 -21.85 11.24
CA PRO A 252 12.40 -22.41 11.07
C PRO A 252 11.86 -23.14 12.31
N LYS A 253 12.71 -23.52 13.26
CA LYS A 253 12.27 -24.17 14.51
C LYS A 253 11.52 -23.24 15.46
N ILE A 254 11.81 -21.95 15.42
CA ILE A 254 11.23 -20.93 16.31
C ILE A 254 10.77 -19.69 15.54
N GLY A 255 11.05 -19.62 14.24
CA GLY A 255 10.74 -18.49 13.37
C GLY A 255 9.48 -18.72 12.56
N TYR A 256 8.61 -17.73 12.49
CA TYR A 256 7.41 -17.73 11.67
C TYR A 256 7.20 -16.40 10.95
N VAL A 257 6.66 -16.46 9.74
CA VAL A 257 6.31 -15.29 8.93
C VAL A 257 4.83 -15.36 8.59
N ASP A 258 4.10 -14.35 8.96
CA ASP A 258 2.66 -14.21 8.72
C ASP A 258 2.41 -12.94 7.89
N ILE A 259 2.19 -13.11 6.60
CA ILE A 259 1.85 -12.00 5.68
C ILE A 259 0.36 -12.05 5.41
N VAL A 260 -0.36 -11.00 5.80
CA VAL A 260 -1.80 -10.87 5.60
C VAL A 260 -2.10 -9.53 4.95
N ASN A 261 -2.65 -9.57 3.75
CA ASN A 261 -3.10 -8.40 3.01
C ASN A 261 -4.55 -8.07 3.37
N ILE A 262 -5.00 -6.87 3.03
CA ILE A 262 -6.40 -6.46 3.25
C ILE A 262 -7.38 -7.37 2.49
N ARG A 263 -6.96 -7.94 1.34
CA ARG A 263 -7.68 -8.92 0.55
C ARG A 263 -6.85 -10.19 0.35
N ASP A 264 -7.53 -11.31 0.25
CA ASP A 264 -6.93 -12.60 -0.06
C ASP A 264 -6.60 -12.72 -1.57
N LYS A 265 -6.04 -13.86 -1.98
CA LYS A 265 -5.71 -14.17 -3.38
C LYS A 265 -6.92 -14.21 -4.33
N ASN A 266 -8.13 -14.30 -3.80
CA ASN A 266 -9.38 -14.31 -4.57
C ASN A 266 -10.02 -12.90 -4.59
N GLY A 267 -9.32 -11.88 -4.07
CA GLY A 267 -9.81 -10.49 -4.00
C GLY A 267 -10.85 -10.27 -2.90
N LYS A 268 -11.01 -11.18 -1.94
CA LYS A 268 -11.96 -11.06 -0.83
C LYS A 268 -11.30 -10.50 0.41
N SER A 269 -12.07 -9.69 1.17
CA SER A 269 -11.64 -9.17 2.46
C SER A 269 -11.11 -10.29 3.35
N THR A 270 -9.92 -10.10 3.95
CA THR A 270 -9.36 -11.05 4.91
C THR A 270 -9.98 -10.93 6.30
N TRP A 271 -10.67 -9.81 6.57
CA TRP A 271 -11.43 -9.58 7.80
C TRP A 271 -12.80 -8.95 7.50
N PRO A 272 -13.73 -9.72 6.91
CA PRO A 272 -15.04 -9.19 6.48
C PRO A 272 -15.95 -8.74 7.64
N GLN A 273 -15.69 -9.21 8.87
CA GLN A 273 -16.42 -8.79 10.06
C GLN A 273 -16.17 -7.32 10.44
N LYS A 274 -15.05 -6.74 9.99
CA LYS A 274 -14.70 -5.33 10.21
C LYS A 274 -14.71 -4.53 8.91
N ASN A 275 -14.12 -5.06 7.86
CA ASN A 275 -13.85 -4.35 6.61
C ASN A 275 -14.67 -5.00 5.48
N SER A 276 -15.80 -4.40 5.11
CA SER A 276 -16.60 -4.85 3.95
C SER A 276 -15.85 -4.61 2.63
N GLU A 277 -16.26 -5.29 1.57
CA GLU A 277 -15.66 -5.07 0.23
C GLU A 277 -15.87 -3.62 -0.24
N GLU A 278 -17.05 -3.06 0.03
CA GLU A 278 -17.41 -1.69 -0.35
C GLU A 278 -16.58 -0.65 0.42
N ASP A 279 -16.39 -0.84 1.73
CA ASP A 279 -15.55 0.03 2.55
C ASP A 279 -14.09 0.01 2.07
N ILE A 280 -13.56 -1.19 1.78
CA ILE A 280 -12.20 -1.34 1.24
C ILE A 280 -12.08 -0.60 -0.09
N ASP A 281 -13.00 -0.82 -1.05
CA ASP A 281 -12.95 -0.17 -2.36
C ASP A 281 -13.04 1.36 -2.25
N THR A 282 -13.95 1.83 -1.42
CA THR A 282 -14.13 3.27 -1.17
C THR A 282 -12.86 3.87 -0.58
N PHE A 283 -12.30 3.24 0.46
CA PHE A 283 -11.13 3.77 1.14
C PHE A 283 -9.88 3.73 0.25
N LEU A 284 -9.60 2.62 -0.44
CA LEU A 284 -8.43 2.50 -1.32
C LEU A 284 -8.48 3.48 -2.49
N SER A 285 -9.68 3.94 -2.90
CA SER A 285 -9.81 4.97 -3.93
C SER A 285 -9.34 6.37 -3.52
N LEU A 286 -9.11 6.61 -2.22
CA LEU A 286 -8.65 7.89 -1.69
C LEU A 286 -7.13 8.07 -1.71
N ILE A 287 -6.39 7.01 -2.03
CA ILE A 287 -4.93 6.99 -1.93
C ILE A 287 -4.31 6.44 -3.22
N SER A 288 -3.04 6.80 -3.46
CA SER A 288 -2.31 6.37 -4.67
C SER A 288 -2.09 4.86 -4.73
N GLU A 289 -1.94 4.31 -5.93
CA GLU A 289 -1.66 2.88 -6.15
C GLU A 289 -0.38 2.43 -5.42
N ALA A 290 0.66 3.25 -5.38
CA ALA A 290 1.89 2.95 -4.66
C ALA A 290 1.64 2.77 -3.16
N ALA A 291 0.84 3.66 -2.55
CA ALA A 291 0.45 3.55 -1.15
C ALA A 291 -0.45 2.33 -0.89
N VAL A 292 -1.40 2.05 -1.79
CA VAL A 292 -2.23 0.84 -1.73
C VAL A 292 -1.36 -0.41 -1.70
N GLN A 293 -0.42 -0.54 -2.63
CA GLN A 293 0.42 -1.72 -2.73
C GLN A 293 1.35 -1.90 -1.52
N GLY A 294 1.97 -0.85 -1.01
CA GLY A 294 2.84 -0.93 0.17
C GLY A 294 2.07 -1.20 1.46
N GLU A 295 1.04 -0.40 1.74
CA GLU A 295 0.38 -0.37 3.04
C GLU A 295 -0.72 -1.45 3.21
N TYR A 296 -1.36 -1.86 2.11
CA TYR A 296 -2.50 -2.79 2.16
C TYR A 296 -2.23 -4.15 1.53
N PHE A 297 -1.22 -4.25 0.64
CA PHE A 297 -0.88 -5.52 -0.03
C PHE A 297 0.54 -6.02 0.25
N ASN A 298 1.31 -5.36 1.10
CA ASN A 298 2.70 -5.75 1.41
C ASN A 298 3.55 -5.96 0.14
N ASN A 299 3.27 -5.20 -0.91
CA ASN A 299 3.89 -5.29 -2.24
C ASN A 299 4.44 -3.91 -2.66
N PRO A 300 5.53 -3.43 -2.04
CA PRO A 300 6.04 -2.10 -2.30
C PRO A 300 6.49 -1.95 -3.75
N LEU A 301 5.99 -0.93 -4.40
CA LEU A 301 6.36 -0.56 -5.75
C LEU A 301 7.55 0.40 -5.70
N SER A 302 8.50 0.23 -6.60
CA SER A 302 9.63 1.14 -6.75
C SER A 302 9.26 2.22 -7.76
N GLU A 303 8.98 3.41 -7.27
CA GLU A 303 8.77 4.57 -8.13
C GLU A 303 10.08 5.00 -8.80
N GLY A 304 9.99 5.46 -10.05
CA GLY A 304 11.12 6.03 -10.77
C GLY A 304 12.21 5.04 -11.18
N GLU A 305 11.93 3.73 -11.18
CA GLU A 305 12.90 2.71 -11.60
C GLU A 305 13.27 2.85 -13.09
N VAL A 306 12.27 3.05 -13.95
CA VAL A 306 12.43 3.23 -15.40
C VAL A 306 12.22 4.70 -15.80
N PHE A 307 11.12 5.30 -15.35
CA PHE A 307 10.79 6.70 -15.58
C PHE A 307 10.91 7.45 -14.24
N LYS A 308 11.94 8.28 -14.09
CA LYS A 308 12.17 9.04 -12.84
C LYS A 308 11.14 10.13 -12.63
N GLU A 309 10.71 10.74 -13.71
CA GLU A 309 9.71 11.80 -13.77
C GLU A 309 9.10 11.85 -15.17
N MET A 310 7.89 12.37 -15.29
CA MET A 310 7.26 12.67 -16.57
C MET A 310 7.36 14.17 -16.85
N VAL A 311 7.55 14.50 -18.11
CA VAL A 311 7.70 15.90 -18.54
C VAL A 311 6.32 16.48 -18.83
N TRP A 312 5.90 17.46 -18.04
CA TRP A 312 4.72 18.27 -18.30
C TRP A 312 5.11 19.57 -18.98
N GLY A 313 4.38 19.96 -20.02
CA GLY A 313 4.67 21.17 -20.77
C GLY A 313 3.49 21.67 -21.60
N GLU A 314 3.64 22.87 -22.12
CA GLU A 314 2.64 23.46 -23.03
C GLU A 314 2.65 22.71 -24.38
N CYS A 315 1.48 22.25 -24.81
CA CYS A 315 1.31 21.60 -26.12
C CYS A 315 1.14 22.65 -27.23
N PRO A 316 1.76 22.45 -28.40
CA PRO A 316 1.49 23.29 -29.57
C PRO A 316 -0.01 23.31 -29.92
N PRO A 317 -0.54 24.43 -30.41
CA PRO A 317 -1.92 24.48 -30.90
C PRO A 317 -2.19 23.37 -31.92
N LEU A 318 -3.31 22.65 -31.81
CA LEU A 318 -3.67 21.53 -32.68
C LEU A 318 -3.59 21.86 -34.16
N LYS A 319 -3.86 23.12 -34.58
CA LYS A 319 -3.75 23.62 -35.96
C LYS A 319 -2.33 23.53 -36.52
N LYS A 320 -1.28 23.43 -35.69
CA LYS A 320 0.10 23.26 -36.14
C LYS A 320 0.47 21.82 -36.43
N LEU A 321 -0.34 20.87 -35.97
CA LEU A 321 -0.11 19.46 -36.23
C LEU A 321 -0.59 19.05 -37.61
N GLN A 322 0.19 18.23 -38.31
CA GLN A 322 -0.25 17.61 -39.58
C GLN A 322 -1.34 16.57 -39.34
N PHE A 323 -1.25 15.84 -38.19
CA PHE A 323 -2.23 14.86 -37.75
C PHE A 323 -2.09 14.63 -36.26
N ILE A 324 -3.09 13.99 -35.65
CA ILE A 324 -3.04 13.47 -34.29
C ILE A 324 -3.51 12.00 -34.28
N ILE A 325 -2.89 11.16 -33.46
CA ILE A 325 -3.28 9.77 -33.30
C ILE A 325 -4.15 9.66 -32.04
N ALA A 326 -5.34 9.14 -32.19
CA ALA A 326 -6.17 8.64 -31.10
C ALA A 326 -5.94 7.12 -31.02
N TYR A 327 -5.15 6.68 -30.04
CA TYR A 327 -4.85 5.27 -29.87
C TYR A 327 -5.58 4.74 -28.63
N ALA A 328 -6.18 3.56 -28.75
CA ALA A 328 -6.96 2.93 -27.70
C ALA A 328 -6.50 1.50 -27.43
N ASP A 329 -6.39 1.16 -26.13
CA ASP A 329 -6.15 -0.19 -25.62
C ASP A 329 -7.42 -0.67 -24.87
N PRO A 330 -8.20 -1.60 -25.49
CA PRO A 330 -9.42 -2.11 -24.88
C PRO A 330 -9.11 -3.23 -23.88
N SER A 331 -9.59 -3.14 -22.67
CA SER A 331 -9.64 -4.30 -21.77
C SER A 331 -10.83 -5.21 -22.15
N PRO A 332 -10.71 -6.54 -22.07
CA PRO A 332 -11.83 -7.46 -22.32
C PRO A 332 -12.96 -7.37 -21.29
N SER A 333 -12.70 -6.81 -20.11
CA SER A 333 -13.70 -6.64 -19.07
C SER A 333 -14.77 -5.62 -19.44
N ASN A 334 -16.04 -5.97 -19.28
CA ASN A 334 -17.18 -5.07 -19.44
C ASN A 334 -17.74 -4.64 -18.07
N SER A 335 -16.89 -4.34 -17.12
CA SER A 335 -17.30 -3.96 -15.76
C SER A 335 -16.44 -2.84 -15.20
N LYS A 336 -17.00 -2.11 -14.23
CA LYS A 336 -16.25 -1.12 -13.42
C LYS A 336 -15.47 -1.76 -12.29
N ASN A 337 -15.23 -3.08 -12.35
CA ASN A 337 -14.49 -3.81 -11.33
C ASN A 337 -13.01 -3.45 -11.36
N LYS A 338 -12.50 -2.93 -10.26
CA LYS A 338 -11.10 -2.52 -10.07
C LYS A 338 -10.07 -3.66 -10.15
N ASN A 339 -10.52 -4.92 -10.16
CA ASN A 339 -9.65 -6.08 -10.36
C ASN A 339 -9.41 -6.43 -11.84
N SER A 340 -9.99 -5.66 -12.78
CA SER A 340 -9.76 -5.83 -14.22
C SER A 340 -8.69 -4.87 -14.73
N SER A 341 -8.12 -5.13 -15.92
CA SER A 341 -7.24 -4.18 -16.60
C SER A 341 -7.98 -2.90 -16.95
N PHE A 342 -7.28 -1.77 -16.95
CA PHE A 342 -7.82 -0.49 -17.39
C PHE A 342 -8.12 -0.50 -18.88
N LYS A 343 -9.11 0.27 -19.29
CA LYS A 343 -9.25 0.71 -20.68
C LYS A 343 -8.54 2.04 -20.84
N ALA A 344 -7.84 2.22 -21.95
CA ALA A 344 -7.06 3.42 -22.21
C ALA A 344 -7.38 3.99 -23.59
N LEU A 345 -7.46 5.32 -23.71
CA LEU A 345 -7.50 6.05 -24.98
C LEU A 345 -6.76 7.37 -24.80
N PHE A 346 -5.75 7.64 -25.66
CA PHE A 346 -4.97 8.88 -25.60
C PHE A 346 -4.80 9.53 -26.97
N LEU A 347 -4.73 10.87 -26.97
CA LEU A 347 -4.42 11.69 -28.12
C LEU A 347 -2.93 12.03 -28.16
N ILE A 348 -2.23 11.56 -29.18
CA ILE A 348 -0.78 11.71 -29.32
C ILE A 348 -0.48 12.47 -30.61
N GLY A 349 0.12 13.65 -30.47
CA GLY A 349 0.57 14.50 -31.60
C GLY A 349 2.08 14.54 -31.71
N TYR A 350 2.59 14.88 -32.88
CA TYR A 350 4.01 15.10 -33.11
C TYR A 350 4.23 16.51 -33.69
N TYR A 351 5.18 17.24 -33.11
CA TYR A 351 5.59 18.55 -33.57
C TYR A 351 7.04 18.84 -33.16
N ASP A 352 7.82 19.33 -34.12
CA ASP A 352 9.21 19.77 -33.89
C ASP A 352 10.08 18.78 -33.09
N GLY A 353 10.07 17.51 -33.49
CA GLY A 353 10.90 16.46 -32.88
C GLY A 353 10.37 15.91 -31.55
N LYS A 354 9.22 16.37 -31.05
CA LYS A 354 8.62 15.94 -29.78
C LYS A 354 7.26 15.29 -30.01
N PHE A 355 6.92 14.36 -29.11
CA PHE A 355 5.61 13.76 -28.99
C PHE A 355 4.86 14.39 -27.82
N TYR A 356 3.62 14.75 -28.03
CA TYR A 356 2.76 15.41 -27.06
C TYR A 356 1.52 14.58 -26.79
N VAL A 357 1.25 14.27 -25.54
CA VAL A 357 0.00 13.64 -25.08
C VAL A 357 -0.96 14.76 -24.71
N TYR A 358 -1.91 15.04 -25.61
CA TYR A 358 -2.82 16.19 -25.50
C TYR A 358 -3.92 16.00 -24.47
N ASN A 359 -4.54 14.83 -24.45
CA ASN A 359 -5.63 14.47 -23.54
C ASN A 359 -5.80 12.94 -23.59
N GLY A 360 -6.52 12.38 -22.63
CA GLY A 360 -6.82 10.96 -22.62
C GLY A 360 -7.83 10.53 -21.57
N ARG A 361 -8.13 9.24 -21.64
CA ARG A 361 -9.00 8.54 -20.69
C ARG A 361 -8.33 7.22 -20.30
N LEU A 362 -8.34 6.94 -19.01
CA LEU A 362 -7.74 5.75 -18.42
C LEU A 362 -8.56 5.36 -17.19
N ASP A 363 -9.45 4.36 -17.33
CA ASP A 363 -10.30 3.93 -16.22
C ASP A 363 -10.91 2.54 -16.44
N HIS A 364 -11.57 2.01 -15.40
CA HIS A 364 -12.41 0.82 -15.45
C HIS A 364 -13.84 1.22 -15.85
N VAL A 365 -14.20 1.01 -17.10
CA VAL A 365 -15.49 1.40 -17.65
C VAL A 365 -16.12 0.29 -18.47
N THR A 366 -17.41 0.41 -18.75
CA THR A 366 -18.13 -0.47 -19.69
C THR A 366 -17.63 -0.27 -21.11
N ASN A 367 -17.90 -1.22 -21.99
CA ASN A 367 -17.53 -1.12 -23.41
C ASN A 367 -18.26 0.04 -24.11
N GLU A 368 -19.48 0.36 -23.70
CA GLU A 368 -20.25 1.48 -24.25
C GLU A 368 -19.64 2.83 -23.86
N GLU A 369 -19.27 3.01 -22.57
CA GLU A 369 -18.55 4.20 -22.10
C GLU A 369 -17.20 4.37 -22.82
N PHE A 370 -16.45 3.28 -23.00
CA PHE A 370 -15.19 3.29 -23.72
C PHE A 370 -15.35 3.75 -25.19
N VAL A 371 -16.35 3.26 -25.88
CA VAL A 371 -16.66 3.74 -27.25
C VAL A 371 -17.04 5.23 -27.23
N GLY A 372 -17.74 5.68 -26.18
CA GLY A 372 -18.07 7.10 -25.96
C GLY A 372 -16.83 8.00 -25.92
N TRP A 373 -15.71 7.53 -25.38
CA TRP A 373 -14.46 8.29 -25.30
C TRP A 373 -13.89 8.70 -26.66
N PHE A 374 -14.10 7.88 -27.71
CA PHE A 374 -13.67 8.24 -29.06
C PHE A 374 -14.40 9.49 -29.58
N TYR A 375 -15.67 9.62 -29.23
CA TYR A 375 -16.47 10.79 -29.58
C TYR A 375 -16.08 12.02 -28.77
N GLU A 376 -15.77 11.85 -27.47
CA GLU A 376 -15.21 12.93 -26.65
C GLU A 376 -13.88 13.44 -27.21
N MET A 377 -12.98 12.54 -27.60
CA MET A 377 -11.70 12.92 -28.19
C MET A 377 -11.87 13.58 -29.58
N ARG A 378 -12.83 13.13 -30.36
CA ARG A 378 -13.20 13.80 -31.63
C ARG A 378 -13.67 15.23 -31.38
N ASP A 379 -14.57 15.40 -30.41
CA ASP A 379 -15.15 16.70 -30.07
C ASP A 379 -14.08 17.62 -29.46
N TYR A 380 -13.15 17.06 -28.64
CA TYR A 380 -11.98 17.79 -28.13
C TYR A 380 -11.07 18.29 -29.23
N VAL A 381 -10.80 17.53 -30.29
CA VAL A 381 -9.97 17.97 -31.42
C VAL A 381 -10.75 18.88 -32.36
N GLY A 382 -12.03 18.61 -32.58
CA GLY A 382 -12.85 19.31 -33.57
C GLY A 382 -12.24 19.28 -34.98
N GLU A 383 -12.34 20.38 -35.71
CA GLU A 383 -11.79 20.53 -37.06
C GLU A 383 -10.35 21.08 -37.08
N ARG A 384 -9.67 21.14 -35.92
CA ARG A 384 -8.35 21.80 -35.82
C ARG A 384 -7.20 21.02 -36.42
N THR A 385 -7.33 19.69 -36.56
CA THR A 385 -6.37 18.81 -37.22
C THR A 385 -7.02 17.48 -37.59
N GLN A 386 -6.39 16.71 -38.49
CA GLN A 386 -6.84 15.37 -38.84
C GLN A 386 -6.55 14.38 -37.72
N VAL A 387 -7.59 13.64 -37.31
CA VAL A 387 -7.47 12.56 -36.32
C VAL A 387 -7.44 11.22 -37.02
N HIS A 388 -6.45 10.38 -36.68
CA HIS A 388 -6.41 8.98 -37.04
C HIS A 388 -6.69 8.12 -35.81
N TYR A 389 -7.77 7.34 -35.87
CA TYR A 389 -8.23 6.52 -34.77
C TYR A 389 -7.74 5.08 -34.92
N TYR A 390 -7.12 4.57 -33.88
CA TYR A 390 -6.64 3.18 -33.81
C TYR A 390 -7.13 2.52 -32.53
N ILE A 391 -7.44 1.24 -32.62
CA ILE A 391 -7.76 0.38 -31.49
C ILE A 391 -6.87 -0.87 -31.53
N GLU A 392 -6.28 -1.26 -30.42
CA GLU A 392 -5.52 -2.49 -30.35
C GLU A 392 -6.41 -3.70 -30.59
N ASN A 393 -6.01 -4.54 -31.56
CA ASN A 393 -6.70 -5.77 -31.93
C ASN A 393 -5.69 -6.88 -32.18
N ASN A 394 -5.09 -7.40 -31.08
CA ASN A 394 -4.21 -8.56 -31.19
C ASN A 394 -5.02 -9.87 -31.39
N LYS A 395 -4.36 -10.97 -31.77
CA LYS A 395 -5.02 -12.25 -32.09
C LYS A 395 -5.95 -12.80 -30.99
N LEU A 396 -5.77 -12.42 -29.74
CA LEU A 396 -6.62 -12.81 -28.61
C LEU A 396 -7.90 -11.95 -28.54
N GLN A 397 -7.88 -10.76 -29.15
CA GLN A 397 -8.97 -9.79 -29.13
C GLN A 397 -9.76 -9.75 -30.43
N ASP A 398 -9.35 -10.48 -31.48
CA ASP A 398 -9.93 -10.44 -32.81
C ASP A 398 -11.46 -10.71 -32.82
N PRO A 399 -11.96 -11.80 -32.19
CA PRO A 399 -13.40 -12.00 -32.09
C PRO A 399 -14.09 -10.93 -31.23
N PHE A 400 -13.39 -10.40 -30.23
CA PHE A 400 -13.95 -9.43 -29.31
C PHE A 400 -14.15 -8.05 -29.97
N TYR A 401 -13.20 -7.61 -30.81
CA TYR A 401 -13.34 -6.38 -31.58
C TYR A 401 -14.55 -6.44 -32.53
N GLU A 402 -14.67 -7.50 -33.31
CA GLU A 402 -15.76 -7.67 -34.27
C GLU A 402 -17.13 -7.84 -33.60
N GLN A 403 -17.19 -8.62 -32.54
CA GLN A 403 -18.45 -8.99 -31.89
C GLN A 403 -18.96 -7.93 -30.91
N VAL A 404 -18.08 -7.15 -30.31
CA VAL A 404 -18.44 -6.20 -29.26
C VAL A 404 -18.28 -4.76 -29.70
N PHE A 405 -17.10 -4.37 -30.19
CA PHE A 405 -16.83 -2.95 -30.49
C PHE A 405 -17.44 -2.48 -31.82
N LEU A 406 -17.37 -3.25 -32.90
CA LEU A 406 -17.97 -2.84 -34.16
C LEU A 406 -19.48 -2.58 -34.04
N PRO A 407 -20.30 -3.41 -33.39
CA PRO A 407 -21.71 -3.09 -33.18
C PRO A 407 -21.95 -1.82 -32.35
N LEU A 408 -21.13 -1.57 -31.34
CA LEU A 408 -21.24 -0.36 -30.50
C LEU A 408 -20.87 0.90 -31.31
N PHE A 409 -19.80 0.87 -32.10
CA PHE A 409 -19.45 1.97 -33.00
C PHE A 409 -20.53 2.19 -34.07
N ALA A 410 -21.12 1.13 -34.62
CA ALA A 410 -22.22 1.25 -35.56
C ALA A 410 -23.48 1.87 -34.92
N LYS A 411 -23.80 1.50 -33.69
CA LYS A 411 -24.91 2.09 -32.92
C LYS A 411 -24.67 3.59 -32.69
N MET A 412 -23.54 3.96 -32.07
CA MET A 412 -23.23 5.36 -31.80
C MET A 412 -23.00 6.20 -33.06
N GLY A 413 -22.50 5.58 -34.14
CA GLY A 413 -22.29 6.24 -35.40
C GLY A 413 -23.57 6.77 -36.06
N LYS A 414 -24.70 6.09 -35.82
CA LYS A 414 -26.02 6.56 -36.29
C LYS A 414 -26.45 7.85 -35.62
N GLU A 415 -26.08 8.03 -34.37
CA GLU A 415 -26.48 9.19 -33.55
C GLU A 415 -25.48 10.34 -33.61
N ARG A 416 -24.17 10.01 -33.58
CA ARG A 416 -23.09 11.01 -33.41
C ARG A 416 -22.18 11.15 -34.64
N GLY A 417 -22.46 10.42 -35.72
CA GLY A 417 -21.66 10.40 -36.95
C GLY A 417 -20.55 9.33 -36.92
N PHE A 418 -20.10 8.93 -38.07
CA PHE A 418 -19.11 7.85 -38.25
C PHE A 418 -17.70 8.31 -37.84
N ILE A 419 -16.99 7.45 -37.12
CA ILE A 419 -15.56 7.57 -36.82
C ILE A 419 -14.82 6.42 -37.54
N PRO A 420 -13.83 6.71 -38.42
CA PRO A 420 -13.06 5.68 -39.13
C PRO A 420 -11.98 5.10 -38.18
N ILE A 421 -12.29 3.99 -37.54
CA ILE A 421 -11.38 3.33 -36.60
C ILE A 421 -10.67 2.19 -37.31
N LEU A 422 -9.34 2.17 -37.16
CA LEU A 422 -8.48 1.15 -37.73
C LEU A 422 -7.98 0.20 -36.64
N PRO A 423 -8.11 -1.12 -36.81
CA PRO A 423 -7.54 -2.08 -35.88
C PRO A 423 -6.01 -2.12 -36.00
N ASP A 424 -5.31 -2.08 -34.88
CA ASP A 424 -3.88 -2.36 -34.83
C ASP A 424 -3.66 -3.85 -34.55
N THR A 425 -3.36 -4.60 -35.61
CA THR A 425 -3.17 -6.06 -35.55
C THR A 425 -1.71 -6.49 -35.41
N ARG A 426 -0.80 -5.57 -35.10
CA ARG A 426 0.62 -5.87 -34.95
C ARG A 426 0.87 -6.90 -33.86
N ARG A 427 1.80 -7.83 -34.12
CA ARG A 427 2.36 -8.65 -33.07
C ARG A 427 3.35 -7.80 -32.25
N LYS A 428 2.97 -7.46 -31.02
CA LYS A 428 3.80 -6.67 -30.13
C LYS A 428 4.80 -7.56 -29.35
N PRO A 429 6.04 -7.09 -29.14
CA PRO A 429 6.98 -7.70 -28.20
C PRO A 429 6.47 -7.65 -26.76
N GLU A 430 7.27 -8.15 -25.83
CA GLU A 430 6.96 -8.10 -24.42
C GLU A 430 6.70 -6.66 -23.94
N LYS A 431 5.66 -6.48 -23.10
CA LYS A 431 5.10 -5.16 -22.73
C LYS A 431 6.15 -4.26 -22.09
N PHE A 432 6.91 -4.78 -21.13
CA PHE A 432 7.94 -4.02 -20.42
C PHE A 432 9.04 -3.55 -21.38
N ASP A 433 9.61 -4.47 -22.16
CA ASP A 433 10.77 -4.18 -23.03
C ASP A 433 10.44 -3.11 -24.08
N ARG A 434 9.22 -3.10 -24.65
CA ARG A 434 8.83 -2.08 -25.64
C ARG A 434 8.50 -0.73 -25.02
N ILE A 435 7.89 -0.68 -23.84
CA ILE A 435 7.64 0.58 -23.12
C ILE A 435 8.98 1.21 -22.69
N GLU A 436 9.86 0.42 -22.05
CA GLU A 436 11.19 0.89 -21.66
C GLU A 436 12.00 1.30 -22.89
N GLY A 437 12.13 0.42 -23.88
CA GLY A 437 13.00 0.66 -25.04
C GLY A 437 12.55 1.82 -25.94
N ASN A 438 11.25 2.02 -26.10
CA ASN A 438 10.70 3.03 -27.01
C ASN A 438 10.43 4.38 -26.32
N LEU A 439 9.90 4.38 -25.09
CA LEU A 439 9.43 5.60 -24.45
C LEU A 439 10.44 6.21 -23.47
N GLN A 440 11.24 5.40 -22.76
CA GLN A 440 12.20 5.92 -21.80
C GLN A 440 13.27 6.83 -22.45
N PRO A 441 13.87 6.51 -23.60
CA PRO A 441 14.85 7.39 -24.24
C PRO A 441 14.27 8.76 -24.61
N ILE A 442 13.06 8.79 -25.16
CA ILE A 442 12.41 10.06 -25.58
C ILE A 442 11.91 10.85 -24.35
N ASN A 443 11.50 10.20 -23.27
CA ASN A 443 11.16 10.88 -22.03
C ASN A 443 12.38 11.52 -21.38
N ARG A 444 13.50 10.78 -21.28
CA ARG A 444 14.78 11.31 -20.74
C ARG A 444 15.31 12.50 -21.54
N GLN A 445 15.01 12.59 -22.84
CA GLN A 445 15.37 13.71 -23.70
C GLN A 445 14.34 14.85 -23.67
N ALA A 446 13.34 14.81 -22.79
CA ALA A 446 12.21 15.73 -22.73
C ALA A 446 11.46 15.85 -24.09
N ARG A 447 11.35 14.73 -24.81
CA ARG A 447 10.67 14.63 -26.10
C ARG A 447 9.32 13.89 -26.03
N LEU A 448 8.96 13.32 -24.88
CA LEU A 448 7.61 12.86 -24.55
C LEU A 448 7.04 13.84 -23.52
N VAL A 449 6.03 14.61 -23.89
CA VAL A 449 5.50 15.71 -23.12
C VAL A 449 4.02 15.49 -22.83
N LEU A 450 3.63 15.50 -21.58
CA LEU A 450 2.23 15.51 -21.14
C LEU A 450 1.72 16.96 -21.14
N ASN A 451 0.47 17.15 -21.53
CA ASN A 451 -0.14 18.49 -21.61
C ASN A 451 -0.35 19.12 -20.23
N ALA A 452 0.38 20.18 -19.93
CA ALA A 452 0.28 20.89 -18.64
C ALA A 452 -1.13 21.46 -18.38
N ALA A 453 -1.91 21.77 -19.42
CA ALA A 453 -3.29 22.22 -19.27
C ALA A 453 -4.25 21.12 -18.78
N GLU A 454 -3.85 19.88 -18.88
CA GLU A 454 -4.61 18.70 -18.43
C GLU A 454 -4.02 18.10 -17.12
N ARG A 455 -3.24 18.85 -16.36
CA ARG A 455 -2.58 18.33 -15.16
C ARG A 455 -3.56 17.93 -14.06
N ASP A 456 -4.70 18.62 -13.95
CA ASP A 456 -5.78 18.30 -13.00
C ASP A 456 -6.76 17.24 -13.54
N ASN A 457 -6.49 16.66 -14.71
CA ASN A 457 -7.29 15.58 -15.27
C ASN A 457 -6.91 14.26 -14.61
N PRO A 458 -7.81 13.59 -13.87
CA PRO A 458 -7.50 12.39 -13.11
C PRO A 458 -7.01 11.21 -13.98
N HIS A 459 -7.34 11.20 -15.25
CA HIS A 459 -6.84 10.18 -16.19
C HIS A 459 -5.40 10.44 -16.61
N MET A 460 -4.99 11.71 -16.70
CA MET A 460 -3.62 12.09 -17.02
C MET A 460 -2.70 11.94 -15.78
N GLU A 461 -3.20 12.24 -14.59
CA GLU A 461 -2.50 11.95 -13.32
C GLU A 461 -2.25 10.44 -13.18
N ARG A 462 -3.27 9.61 -13.43
CA ARG A 462 -3.14 8.15 -13.39
C ARG A 462 -2.16 7.62 -14.46
N LEU A 463 -2.10 8.27 -15.63
CA LEU A 463 -1.09 7.94 -16.64
C LEU A 463 0.33 8.19 -16.13
N GLU A 464 0.59 9.34 -15.51
CA GLU A 464 1.87 9.66 -14.89
C GLU A 464 2.22 8.64 -13.81
N GLU A 465 1.29 8.33 -12.90
CA GLU A 465 1.45 7.31 -11.86
C GLU A 465 1.86 5.95 -12.46
N GLN A 466 1.16 5.49 -13.50
CA GLN A 466 1.50 4.23 -14.15
C GLN A 466 2.89 4.25 -14.78
N PHE A 467 3.35 5.37 -15.36
CA PHE A 467 4.72 5.51 -15.86
C PHE A 467 5.76 5.42 -14.74
N LEU A 468 5.53 6.12 -13.64
CA LEU A 468 6.47 6.12 -12.50
C LEU A 468 6.57 4.75 -11.81
N LEU A 469 5.51 3.94 -11.86
CA LEU A 469 5.46 2.62 -11.25
C LEU A 469 5.95 1.48 -12.14
N ILE A 470 6.30 1.73 -13.40
CA ILE A 470 6.81 0.70 -14.30
C ILE A 470 8.12 0.13 -13.76
N ASN A 471 8.16 -1.18 -13.65
CA ASN A 471 9.34 -1.96 -13.29
C ASN A 471 9.35 -3.29 -14.04
N ARG A 472 10.52 -3.98 -14.08
CA ARG A 472 10.69 -5.24 -14.84
C ARG A 472 9.73 -6.36 -14.44
N GLN A 473 9.22 -6.35 -13.22
CA GLN A 473 8.29 -7.36 -12.73
C GLN A 473 6.83 -7.08 -13.13
N MET A 474 6.54 -5.90 -13.67
CA MET A 474 5.20 -5.45 -14.12
C MET A 474 4.08 -5.76 -13.12
N LYS A 475 4.34 -5.54 -11.82
CA LYS A 475 3.38 -5.80 -10.73
C LYS A 475 2.30 -4.73 -10.61
N SER A 476 2.48 -3.59 -11.27
CA SER A 476 1.54 -2.47 -11.33
C SER A 476 0.86 -2.43 -12.69
N PRO A 477 -0.36 -1.87 -12.78
CA PRO A 477 -1.00 -1.60 -14.06
C PRO A 477 -0.11 -0.71 -14.94
N ALA A 478 -0.03 -1.01 -16.23
CA ALA A 478 0.72 -0.26 -17.21
C ALA A 478 -0.05 -0.09 -18.55
N ASP A 479 -1.38 -0.07 -18.46
CA ASP A 479 -2.26 -0.01 -19.64
C ASP A 479 -2.20 1.38 -20.29
N GLY A 480 -2.03 2.45 -19.49
CA GLY A 480 -1.77 3.80 -20.00
C GLY A 480 -0.46 3.91 -20.78
N PRO A 481 0.69 3.57 -20.21
CA PRO A 481 1.99 3.51 -20.89
C PRO A 481 1.98 2.62 -22.14
N ASP A 482 1.27 1.49 -22.12
CA ASP A 482 1.09 0.59 -23.25
C ASP A 482 0.33 1.26 -24.38
N CYS A 483 -0.75 1.94 -24.06
CA CYS A 483 -1.55 2.72 -25.00
C CYS A 483 -0.71 3.86 -25.61
N ILE A 484 0.10 4.57 -24.82
CA ILE A 484 1.01 5.63 -25.33
C ILE A 484 2.06 5.03 -26.27
N GLU A 485 2.64 3.86 -25.93
CA GLU A 485 3.62 3.20 -26.79
C GLU A 485 2.99 2.80 -28.15
N GLY A 486 1.80 2.22 -28.13
CA GLY A 486 1.08 1.89 -29.35
C GLY A 486 0.82 3.10 -30.24
N GLY A 487 0.35 4.19 -29.67
CA GLY A 487 0.10 5.45 -30.38
C GLY A 487 1.38 6.13 -30.86
N TRP A 488 2.45 6.13 -30.07
CA TRP A 488 3.77 6.60 -30.48
C TRP A 488 4.32 5.83 -31.68
N PHE A 489 4.20 4.51 -31.69
CA PHE A 489 4.68 3.67 -32.77
C PHE A 489 3.96 4.00 -34.09
N ILE A 490 2.63 4.11 -34.08
CA ILE A 490 1.84 4.50 -35.25
C ILE A 490 2.22 5.91 -35.72
N ALA A 491 2.35 6.87 -34.83
CA ALA A 491 2.77 8.23 -35.15
C ALA A 491 4.13 8.23 -35.83
N ASN A 492 5.10 7.51 -35.29
CA ASN A 492 6.47 7.43 -35.82
C ASN A 492 6.51 6.80 -37.23
N GLN A 493 5.71 5.76 -37.52
CA GLN A 493 5.58 5.20 -38.84
C GLN A 493 5.01 6.22 -39.85
N LYS A 494 3.96 6.96 -39.48
CA LYS A 494 3.37 7.98 -40.36
C LYS A 494 4.36 9.10 -40.65
N ILE A 495 5.12 9.56 -39.67
CA ILE A 495 6.16 10.58 -39.84
C ILE A 495 7.23 10.09 -40.82
N SER A 496 7.70 8.85 -40.67
CA SER A 496 8.70 8.26 -41.58
C SER A 496 8.19 8.17 -43.02
N THR A 497 6.92 7.80 -43.21
CA THR A 497 6.30 7.74 -44.54
C THR A 497 6.17 9.13 -45.19
N LEU A 498 5.79 10.15 -44.41
CA LEU A 498 5.70 11.53 -44.90
C LEU A 498 7.08 12.08 -45.30
N ALA A 499 8.12 11.79 -44.51
CA ALA A 499 9.49 12.19 -44.82
C ALA A 499 10.01 11.53 -46.09
N GLN A 500 9.74 10.24 -46.33
CA GLN A 500 10.11 9.54 -47.55
C GLN A 500 9.39 10.12 -48.79
N ASN A 501 8.10 10.43 -48.67
CA ASN A 501 7.34 11.02 -49.77
C ASN A 501 7.81 12.45 -50.11
N SER A 502 8.28 13.22 -49.15
CA SER A 502 8.83 14.56 -49.38
C SER A 502 10.18 14.53 -50.12
N VAL A 503 10.99 13.50 -49.88
CA VAL A 503 12.27 13.30 -50.60
C VAL A 503 12.07 12.84 -52.06
N SER A 504 11.02 12.09 -52.34
CA SER A 504 10.73 11.59 -53.72
C SER A 504 10.22 12.68 -54.67
N ILE A 505 9.70 13.81 -54.19
CA ILE A 505 9.23 14.95 -55.01
C ILE A 505 10.40 15.84 -55.47
N GLY A 506 11.60 15.67 -54.93
CA GLY A 506 12.78 16.50 -55.24
C GLY A 506 13.57 16.11 -56.48
N HIS A 507 13.31 15.00 -57.14
CA HIS A 507 14.01 14.64 -58.37
C HIS A 507 13.31 15.23 -59.64
N LYS A 508 13.60 16.49 -59.93
CA LYS A 508 13.40 17.05 -61.28
C LYS A 508 14.30 16.31 -62.28
N ARG A 509 13.69 15.54 -63.18
CA ARG A 509 14.35 15.05 -64.41
C ARG A 509 14.81 16.27 -65.24
N THR A 510 16.08 16.55 -65.24
CA THR A 510 16.69 17.41 -66.24
C THR A 510 16.78 16.63 -67.52
N ASN A 511 15.86 16.89 -68.43
CA ASN A 511 16.01 16.47 -69.81
C ASN A 511 17.13 17.31 -70.46
N SER A 512 18.33 16.78 -70.51
CA SER A 512 19.34 17.31 -71.41
C SER A 512 19.07 16.75 -72.80
N LYS A 513 18.38 17.52 -73.64
CA LYS A 513 18.53 17.38 -75.08
C LYS A 513 19.93 17.84 -75.48
N ARG A 514 20.72 16.93 -76.00
CA ARG A 514 21.90 17.28 -76.81
C ARG A 514 21.61 16.93 -78.25
N PHE A 515 21.96 17.91 -79.08
CA PHE A 515 22.11 17.80 -80.50
C PHE A 515 23.16 16.78 -80.89
#